data_eb422a582bb0f6b550316773cc233b10
#
_entry.id   eb422a582bb0f6b550316773cc233b10
#
_cell.length_a   1.000
_cell.length_b   1.000
_cell.length_c   1.000
_cell.angle_alpha   90.00
_cell.angle_beta   90.00
_cell.angle_gamma   90.00
#
_symmetry.space_group_name_H-M   'P 1'
#
loop_
_entity.id
_entity.type
_entity.pdbx_description
1 polymer ?
#
loop_
_entity_poly.entity_id
_entity_poly.type
_entity_poly.pdbx_seq_one_letter_code
_entity_poly.pdbx_strand_id
1 'polypeptide(L)'
;MGLKKLVKSLQQSLSGESNGELTSRERIEELLGEFEKKEKKLNRKLSEEKDSSKRKDLKLKLKIISVQRQKGMDRLHELEENSL
;
A
#
# COMPACT_ATOMS: atom_id res chain seq x y z
N MET A 1 -5.07 10.69 -1.04
CA MET A 1 -3.89 10.38 -1.88
C MET A 1 -4.25 9.31 -2.89
N GLY A 2 -3.85 9.48 -4.16
CA GLY A 2 -4.13 8.51 -5.20
C GLY A 2 -3.27 7.25 -5.07
N LEU A 3 -3.74 6.14 -5.64
CA LEU A 3 -3.02 4.86 -5.59
C LEU A 3 -1.61 4.96 -6.17
N LYS A 4 -1.44 5.67 -7.26
CA LYS A 4 -0.13 5.88 -7.90
C LYS A 4 0.87 6.51 -6.95
N LYS A 5 0.44 7.54 -6.21
CA LYS A 5 1.29 8.23 -5.24
C LYS A 5 1.63 7.33 -4.06
N LEU A 6 0.67 6.52 -3.61
CA LEU A 6 0.91 5.58 -2.51
C LEU A 6 1.96 4.53 -2.90
N VAL A 7 1.84 3.96 -4.10
CA VAL A 7 2.81 2.98 -4.61
C VAL A 7 4.20 3.59 -4.70
N LYS A 8 4.29 4.79 -5.26
CA LYS A 8 5.56 5.51 -5.39
C LYS A 8 6.18 5.80 -4.03
N SER A 9 5.37 6.28 -3.09
CA SER A 9 5.84 6.58 -1.73
C SER A 9 6.36 5.33 -1.03
N LEU A 10 5.67 4.21 -1.19
CA LEU A 10 6.12 2.95 -0.61
C LEU A 10 7.45 2.50 -1.21
N GLN A 11 7.59 2.56 -2.53
CA GLN A 11 8.83 2.18 -3.20
C GLN A 11 10.01 3.03 -2.71
N GLN A 12 9.80 4.33 -2.53
CA GLN A 12 10.84 5.21 -2.00
C GLN A 12 11.23 4.81 -0.57
N SER A 13 10.25 4.45 0.25
CA SER A 13 10.51 4.00 1.61
C SER A 13 11.24 2.67 1.66
N LEU A 14 10.91 1.77 0.72
CA LEU A 14 11.57 0.45 0.62
C LEU A 14 13.04 0.57 0.17
N SER A 15 13.35 1.56 -0.66
CA SER A 15 14.71 1.78 -1.13
C SER A 15 15.58 2.58 -0.14
N GLY A 16 15.01 2.94 1.00
CA GLY A 16 15.74 3.66 2.03
C GLY A 16 15.78 5.17 1.84
N GLU A 17 15.10 5.68 0.82
CA GLU A 17 14.98 7.12 0.60
C GLU A 17 13.86 7.67 1.48
N SER A 18 14.20 8.08 2.68
CA SER A 18 13.23 8.75 3.53
C SER A 18 13.53 10.24 3.56
N ASN A 19 12.55 11.02 3.13
CA ASN A 19 12.60 12.46 3.22
C ASN A 19 11.69 12.88 4.37
N GLY A 20 12.27 13.43 5.43
CA GLY A 20 11.51 13.95 6.53
C GLY A 20 11.91 13.37 7.87
N GLU A 21 11.08 13.64 8.87
CA GLU A 21 11.35 13.31 10.26
C GLU A 21 11.02 11.86 10.63
N LEU A 22 10.25 11.18 9.77
CA LEU A 22 9.85 9.80 10.06
C LEU A 22 10.92 8.81 9.64
N THR A 23 11.10 7.76 10.45
CA THR A 23 11.97 6.65 10.09
C THR A 23 11.33 5.87 8.94
N SER A 24 12.13 5.07 8.24
CA SER A 24 11.61 4.20 7.17
C SER A 24 10.51 3.29 7.68
N ARG A 25 10.69 2.73 8.87
CA ARG A 25 9.68 1.88 9.52
C ARG A 25 8.36 2.61 9.73
N GLU A 26 8.43 3.79 10.35
CA GLU A 26 7.22 4.59 10.61
C GLU A 26 6.51 4.97 9.32
N ARG A 27 7.27 5.34 8.30
CA ARG A 27 6.71 5.70 7.00
C ARG A 27 6.01 4.52 6.33
N ILE A 28 6.63 3.34 6.39
CA ILE A 28 6.02 2.13 5.83
C ILE A 28 4.72 1.78 6.56
N GLU A 29 4.73 1.84 7.89
CA GLU A 29 3.52 1.58 8.71
C GLU A 29 2.39 2.54 8.34
N GLU A 30 2.70 3.82 8.18
CA GLU A 30 1.74 4.83 7.78
C GLU A 30 1.16 4.53 6.40
N LEU A 31 2.02 4.17 5.45
CA LEU A 31 1.59 3.83 4.08
C LEU A 31 0.73 2.57 4.05
N LEU A 32 1.06 1.57 4.86
CA LEU A 32 0.24 0.36 4.96
C LEU A 32 -1.17 0.69 5.45
N GLY A 33 -1.27 1.61 6.41
CA GLY A 33 -2.58 2.10 6.88
C GLY A 33 -3.37 2.78 5.77
N GLU A 34 -2.70 3.58 4.94
CA GLU A 34 -3.33 4.25 3.81
C GLU A 34 -3.80 3.25 2.75
N PHE A 35 -2.98 2.22 2.47
CA PHE A 35 -3.37 1.15 1.55
C PHE A 35 -4.60 0.39 2.07
N GLU A 36 -4.65 0.12 3.36
CA GLU A 36 -5.79 -0.56 3.98
C GLU A 36 -7.08 0.24 3.82
N LYS A 37 -7.04 1.55 4.05
CA LYS A 37 -8.18 2.43 3.85
C LYS A 37 -8.65 2.40 2.39
N LYS A 38 -7.70 2.46 1.47
CA LYS A 38 -7.98 2.42 0.03
C LYS A 38 -8.61 1.10 -0.36
N GLU A 39 -8.12 0.00 0.20
CA GLU A 39 -8.66 -1.34 -0.03
C GLU A 39 -10.12 -1.44 0.40
N LYS A 40 -10.43 -0.96 1.58
CA LYS A 40 -11.82 -0.96 2.08
C LYS A 40 -12.74 -0.18 1.17
N LYS A 41 -12.29 0.99 0.71
CA LYS A 41 -13.06 1.84 -0.20
C LYS A 41 -13.29 1.16 -1.54
N LEU A 42 -12.26 0.54 -2.09
CA LEU A 42 -12.37 -0.17 -3.38
C LEU A 42 -13.26 -1.41 -3.28
N ASN A 43 -13.17 -2.14 -2.17
CA ASN A 43 -14.05 -3.29 -1.93
C ASN A 43 -15.52 -2.88 -1.87
N ARG A 44 -15.81 -1.74 -1.23
CA ARG A 44 -17.16 -1.19 -1.17
C ARG A 44 -17.65 -0.85 -2.57
N LYS A 45 -16.82 -0.16 -3.36
CA LYS A 45 -17.17 0.19 -4.75
C LYS A 45 -17.41 -1.06 -5.58
N LEU A 46 -16.57 -2.08 -5.41
CA LEU A 46 -16.70 -3.33 -6.14
C LEU A 46 -18.03 -4.03 -5.84
N SER A 47 -18.45 -4.02 -4.57
CA SER A 47 -19.71 -4.64 -4.17
C SER A 47 -20.94 -3.93 -4.77
N GLU A 48 -20.82 -2.65 -5.10
CA GLU A 48 -21.89 -1.84 -5.66
C GLU A 48 -21.83 -1.74 -7.18
N GLU A 49 -20.68 -2.05 -7.79
CA GLU A 49 -20.46 -1.86 -9.22
C GLU A 49 -21.04 -3.02 -10.03
N LYS A 50 -21.83 -2.69 -11.05
CA LYS A 50 -22.47 -3.67 -11.93
C LYS A 50 -21.78 -3.79 -13.29
N ASP A 51 -21.02 -2.77 -13.70
CA ASP A 51 -20.33 -2.76 -14.99
C ASP A 51 -19.10 -3.68 -14.92
N SER A 52 -19.03 -4.66 -15.83
CA SER A 52 -17.95 -5.64 -15.82
C SER A 52 -16.56 -5.03 -16.06
N SER A 53 -16.47 -4.02 -16.91
CA SER A 53 -15.22 -3.28 -17.16
C SER A 53 -14.72 -2.58 -15.93
N LYS A 54 -15.62 -1.87 -15.23
CA LYS A 54 -15.28 -1.17 -13.99
C LYS A 54 -14.92 -2.14 -12.88
N ARG A 55 -15.60 -3.28 -12.82
CA ARG A 55 -15.27 -4.32 -11.84
C ARG A 55 -13.87 -4.87 -12.05
N LYS A 56 -13.48 -5.10 -13.30
CA LYS A 56 -12.13 -5.56 -13.63
C LYS A 56 -11.08 -4.55 -13.19
N ASP A 57 -11.32 -3.28 -13.42
CA ASP A 57 -10.41 -2.21 -13.02
C ASP A 57 -10.26 -2.15 -11.50
N LEU A 58 -11.37 -2.25 -10.77
CA LEU A 58 -11.36 -2.26 -9.31
C LEU A 58 -10.59 -3.48 -8.76
N LYS A 59 -10.80 -4.65 -9.35
CA LYS A 59 -10.10 -5.87 -8.95
C LYS A 59 -8.60 -5.75 -9.20
N LEU A 60 -8.21 -5.12 -10.31
CA LEU A 60 -6.79 -4.90 -10.62
C LEU A 60 -6.14 -3.98 -9.58
N LYS A 61 -6.82 -2.90 -9.21
CA LYS A 61 -6.35 -1.98 -8.18
C LYS A 61 -6.19 -2.67 -6.83
N LEU A 62 -7.15 -3.53 -6.48
CA LEU A 62 -7.09 -4.32 -5.24
C LEU A 62 -5.90 -5.28 -5.25
N LYS A 63 -5.61 -5.88 -6.40
CA LYS A 63 -4.44 -6.76 -6.53
C LYS A 63 -3.14 -5.99 -6.35
N ILE A 64 -3.04 -4.80 -6.93
CA ILE A 64 -1.88 -3.93 -6.76
C ILE A 64 -1.68 -3.60 -5.28
N ILE A 65 -2.74 -3.24 -4.58
CA ILE A 65 -2.69 -2.93 -3.15
C ILE A 65 -2.20 -4.14 -2.36
N SER A 66 -2.73 -5.32 -2.65
CA SER A 66 -2.33 -6.55 -1.97
C SER A 66 -0.82 -6.81 -2.11
N VAL A 67 -0.30 -6.68 -3.33
CA VAL A 67 1.12 -6.87 -3.61
C VAL A 67 1.97 -5.82 -2.87
N GLN A 68 1.56 -4.56 -2.90
CA GLN A 68 2.29 -3.50 -2.23
C GLN A 68 2.29 -3.65 -0.70
N ARG A 69 1.17 -4.05 -0.13
CA ARG A 69 1.06 -4.31 1.30
C ARG A 69 2.00 -5.44 1.71
N GLN A 70 2.07 -6.50 0.92
CA GLN A 70 2.96 -7.62 1.19
C GLN A 70 4.42 -7.17 1.20
N LYS A 71 4.82 -6.37 0.22
CA LYS A 71 6.18 -5.82 0.15
C LYS A 71 6.51 -4.97 1.38
N GLY A 72 5.56 -4.13 1.79
CA GLY A 72 5.75 -3.30 2.98
C GLY A 72 5.87 -4.12 4.24
N MET A 73 5.04 -5.14 4.40
CA MET A 73 5.09 -6.03 5.56
C MET A 73 6.39 -6.82 5.61
N ASP A 74 6.86 -7.30 4.47
CA ASP A 74 8.14 -8.02 4.37
C ASP A 74 9.29 -7.11 4.80
N ARG A 75 9.27 -5.86 4.39
CA ARG A 75 10.31 -4.90 4.76
C ARG A 75 10.28 -4.60 6.27
N LEU A 76 9.09 -4.45 6.84
CA LEU A 76 8.96 -4.23 8.28
C LEU A 76 9.52 -5.42 9.06
N HIS A 77 9.26 -6.62 8.58
CA HIS A 77 9.76 -7.83 9.19
C HIS A 77 11.29 -7.87 9.18
N GLU A 78 11.91 -7.52 8.05
CA GLU A 78 13.36 -7.41 7.93
C GLU A 78 13.94 -6.39 8.90
N LEU A 79 13.28 -5.23 9.03
CA LEU A 79 13.74 -4.17 9.93
C LEU A 79 13.66 -4.60 11.40
N GLU A 80 12.65 -5.38 11.76
CA GLU A 80 12.50 -5.93 13.10
C GLU A 80 13.60 -6.94 13.40
N GLU A 81 13.91 -7.82 12.45
CA GLU A 81 14.99 -8.81 12.61
C GLU A 81 16.34 -8.14 12.76
N ASN A 82 16.59 -7.07 12.03
CA ASN A 82 17.87 -6.36 12.05
C ASN A 82 18.07 -5.49 13.32
N SER A 83 16.99 -5.23 14.05
CA SER A 83 17.07 -4.41 15.27
C SER A 83 17.37 -5.23 16.53
N LEU A 84 17.44 -6.53 16.39
CA LEU A 84 17.79 -7.43 17.50
C LEU A 84 19.35 -7.55 17.63
#